data_628909d5cc0da50da66243a43d0edf7f
#
_entry.id   628909d5cc0da50da66243a43d0edf7f
#
_cell.length_a   1.000
_cell.length_b   1.000
_cell.length_c   1.000
_cell.angle_alpha   90.00
_cell.angle_beta   90.00
_cell.angle_gamma   90.00
#
_symmetry.space_group_name_H-M   'P 1'
#
loop_
_entity.id
_entity.type
_entity.pdbx_description
1 polymer ?
#
loop_
_entity_poly.entity_id
_entity_poly.type
_entity_poly.pdbx_seq_one_letter_code
_entity_poly.pdbx_strand_id
1 'polypeptide(L)'
;MSLPMMISMLVQALYNIVDSIFVAKLSENALTAVSLAFPLQTLLIAVATGTGVGMNALLSKSLGEHNYKKANKIASNAAFLYVCSYIVFLILGFTIVKPFYKSQMGNADMQIMEYGIEYLSTVMIFSFGLLAQIFFERLLTSTGRTIFSMTSQLCGAITNIILDPIMIFGLLGCPRMGVTGAAVATVIGQCVAAIVAGTCNHKFNHEIKLDFHRFRPDAHIIGTIYYYAVYRFCHDLLHEQNPHRFLFYSYSRIWCILQASEFLLYASIRSEQRYNTYYCL
;
A
#
# COMPACT_ATOMS: atom_id res chain seq x y z
N MET A 1 -10.05 -9.90 18.29
CA MET A 1 -9.52 -9.38 17.00
C MET A 1 -9.14 -7.89 17.02
N SER A 2 -9.80 -7.04 17.80
CA SER A 2 -9.52 -5.60 17.85
C SER A 2 -8.16 -5.23 18.46
N LEU A 3 -7.75 -5.87 19.55
CA LEU A 3 -6.52 -5.53 20.27
C LEU A 3 -5.24 -5.63 19.41
N PRO A 4 -4.96 -6.74 18.68
CA PRO A 4 -3.81 -6.82 17.80
C PRO A 4 -3.80 -5.75 16.70
N MET A 5 -4.98 -5.41 16.14
CA MET A 5 -5.09 -4.35 15.14
C MET A 5 -4.77 -2.98 15.72
N MET A 6 -5.26 -2.67 16.94
CA MET A 6 -4.95 -1.41 17.62
C MET A 6 -3.45 -1.27 17.91
N ILE A 7 -2.81 -2.34 18.38
CA ILE A 7 -1.37 -2.37 18.61
C ILE A 7 -0.61 -2.15 17.30
N SER A 8 -1.01 -2.79 16.21
CA SER A 8 -0.41 -2.59 14.89
C SER A 8 -0.48 -1.13 14.43
N MET A 9 -1.63 -0.48 14.59
CA MET A 9 -1.80 0.94 14.23
C MET A 9 -0.93 1.85 15.11
N LEU A 10 -0.85 1.56 16.41
CA LEU A 10 0.01 2.31 17.33
C LEU A 10 1.48 2.19 16.94
N VAL A 11 1.94 0.98 16.65
CA VAL A 11 3.33 0.73 16.23
C VAL A 11 3.63 1.44 14.91
N GLN A 12 2.70 1.42 13.96
CA GLN A 12 2.84 2.14 12.69
C GLN A 12 2.92 3.66 12.89
N ALA A 13 2.14 4.23 13.80
CA ALA A 13 2.24 5.64 14.15
C ALA A 13 3.58 5.97 14.82
N LEU A 14 4.03 5.12 15.74
CA LEU A 14 5.29 5.29 16.45
C LEU A 14 6.50 5.28 15.50
N TYR A 15 6.58 4.30 14.59
CA TYR A 15 7.72 4.26 13.68
C TYR A 15 7.74 5.46 12.73
N ASN A 16 6.59 5.96 12.26
CA ASN A 16 6.52 7.17 11.44
C ASN A 16 7.03 8.42 12.19
N ILE A 17 6.70 8.52 13.49
CA ILE A 17 7.20 9.60 14.35
C ILE A 17 8.71 9.50 14.53
N VAL A 18 9.23 8.30 14.80
CA VAL A 18 10.65 8.06 15.00
C VAL A 18 11.46 8.36 13.74
N ASP A 19 11.02 7.91 12.57
CA ASP A 19 11.62 8.24 11.26
C ASP A 19 11.64 9.75 11.04
N SER A 20 10.53 10.45 11.28
CA SER A 20 10.47 11.93 11.17
C SER A 20 11.44 12.63 12.11
N ILE A 21 11.65 12.14 13.33
CA ILE A 21 12.61 12.69 14.29
C ILE A 21 14.04 12.52 13.78
N PHE A 22 14.40 11.37 13.21
CA PHE A 22 15.75 11.15 12.66
C PHE A 22 16.00 12.01 11.43
N VAL A 23 15.02 12.15 10.53
CA VAL A 23 15.13 13.04 9.36
C VAL A 23 15.22 14.50 9.78
N ALA A 24 14.46 14.95 10.80
CA ALA A 24 14.53 16.31 11.33
C ALA A 24 15.91 16.66 11.92
N LYS A 25 16.59 15.67 12.54
CA LYS A 25 17.96 15.84 13.04
C LYS A 25 19.01 16.00 11.94
N LEU A 26 18.71 15.61 10.71
CA LEU A 26 19.62 15.76 9.59
C LEU A 26 19.65 17.23 9.10
N SER A 27 18.49 17.79 8.76
CA SER A 27 18.31 19.22 8.43
C SER A 27 16.80 19.56 8.31
N GLU A 28 16.45 20.85 8.44
CA GLU A 28 15.09 21.34 8.19
C GLU A 28 14.68 21.11 6.73
N ASN A 29 15.62 21.27 5.79
CA ASN A 29 15.39 21.01 4.37
C ASN A 29 15.06 19.54 4.10
N ALA A 30 15.69 18.60 4.80
CA ALA A 30 15.39 17.17 4.70
C ALA A 30 13.98 16.86 5.18
N LEU A 31 13.56 17.41 6.32
CA LEU A 31 12.21 17.23 6.85
C LEU A 31 11.15 17.81 5.90
N THR A 32 11.41 18.99 5.36
CA THR A 32 10.54 19.64 4.37
C THR A 32 10.41 18.79 3.11
N ALA A 33 11.52 18.25 2.58
CA ALA A 33 11.54 17.40 1.41
C ALA A 33 10.70 16.13 1.61
N VAL A 34 10.84 15.45 2.75
CA VAL A 34 10.04 14.25 3.09
C VAL A 34 8.58 14.61 3.29
N SER A 35 8.29 15.75 3.92
CA SER A 35 6.90 16.20 4.12
C SER A 35 6.19 16.46 2.79
N LEU A 36 6.87 17.03 1.81
CA LEU A 36 6.33 17.23 0.46
C LEU A 36 6.08 15.91 -0.30
N ALA A 37 6.75 14.82 0.07
CA ALA A 37 6.50 13.48 -0.50
C ALA A 37 5.19 12.84 -0.02
N PHE A 38 4.62 13.29 1.10
CA PHE A 38 3.44 12.69 1.75
C PHE A 38 2.25 12.45 0.82
N PRO A 39 1.85 13.37 -0.08
CA PRO A 39 0.70 13.13 -0.96
C PRO A 39 0.86 11.90 -1.85
N LEU A 40 2.02 11.71 -2.46
CA LEU A 40 2.29 10.56 -3.34
C LEU A 40 2.48 9.25 -2.54
N GLN A 41 3.11 9.32 -1.36
CA GLN A 41 3.17 8.17 -0.45
C GLN A 41 1.78 7.74 0.03
N THR A 42 0.93 8.71 0.39
CA THR A 42 -0.45 8.45 0.82
C THR A 42 -1.25 7.82 -0.31
N LEU A 43 -1.04 8.25 -1.56
CA LEU A 43 -1.65 7.64 -2.73
C LEU A 43 -1.24 6.17 -2.88
N LEU A 44 0.06 5.86 -2.76
CA LEU A 44 0.58 4.49 -2.81
C LEU A 44 -0.07 3.61 -1.72
N ILE A 45 -0.09 4.10 -0.48
CA ILE A 45 -0.69 3.40 0.66
C ILE A 45 -2.20 3.23 0.46
N ALA A 46 -2.89 4.24 -0.05
CA ALA A 46 -4.34 4.20 -0.29
C ALA A 46 -4.72 3.13 -1.33
N VAL A 47 -3.97 3.04 -2.44
CA VAL A 47 -4.18 2.00 -3.46
C VAL A 47 -3.91 0.61 -2.88
N ALA A 48 -2.80 0.43 -2.15
CA ALA A 48 -2.44 -0.83 -1.54
C ALA A 48 -3.47 -1.30 -0.49
N THR A 49 -3.86 -0.41 0.42
CA THR A 49 -4.84 -0.72 1.48
C THR A 49 -6.25 -0.89 0.92
N GLY A 50 -6.65 -0.08 -0.07
CA GLY A 50 -7.94 -0.18 -0.73
C GLY A 50 -8.11 -1.54 -1.42
N THR A 51 -7.13 -1.95 -2.23
CA THR A 51 -7.09 -3.29 -2.83
C THR A 51 -7.16 -4.38 -1.76
N GLY A 52 -6.42 -4.21 -0.66
CA GLY A 52 -6.41 -5.13 0.48
C GLY A 52 -7.75 -5.26 1.18
N VAL A 53 -8.49 -4.17 1.36
CA VAL A 53 -9.83 -4.18 1.96
C VAL A 53 -10.82 -4.92 1.07
N GLY A 54 -10.82 -4.65 -0.24
CA GLY A 54 -11.67 -5.35 -1.21
C GLY A 54 -11.39 -6.85 -1.25
N MET A 55 -10.10 -7.23 -1.30
CA MET A 55 -9.68 -8.62 -1.21
C MET A 55 -10.15 -9.28 0.09
N ASN A 56 -9.93 -8.63 1.24
CA ASN A 56 -10.28 -9.19 2.55
C ASN A 56 -11.79 -9.45 2.67
N ALA A 57 -12.64 -8.54 2.17
CA ALA A 57 -14.10 -8.70 2.18
C ALA A 57 -14.54 -9.94 1.38
N LEU A 58 -14.01 -10.11 0.17
CA LEU A 58 -14.34 -11.26 -0.69
C LEU A 58 -13.78 -12.57 -0.14
N LEU A 59 -12.56 -12.57 0.40
CA LEU A 59 -11.95 -13.75 1.00
C LEU A 59 -12.73 -14.20 2.24
N SER A 60 -13.04 -13.28 3.16
CA SER A 60 -13.80 -13.60 4.38
C SER A 60 -15.18 -14.17 4.04
N LYS A 61 -15.86 -13.62 3.01
CA LYS A 61 -17.13 -14.17 2.52
C LYS A 61 -16.96 -15.59 1.98
N SER A 62 -15.98 -15.81 1.11
CA SER A 62 -15.77 -17.13 0.47
C SER A 62 -15.31 -18.19 1.47
N LEU A 63 -14.53 -17.81 2.49
CA LEU A 63 -14.13 -18.69 3.58
C LEU A 63 -15.32 -19.02 4.50
N GLY A 64 -16.19 -18.05 4.79
CA GLY A 64 -17.44 -18.28 5.53
C GLY A 64 -18.41 -19.22 4.80
N GLU A 65 -18.42 -19.17 3.47
CA GLU A 65 -19.17 -20.09 2.61
C GLU A 65 -18.48 -21.48 2.44
N HIS A 66 -17.33 -21.72 3.08
CA HIS A 66 -16.46 -22.90 2.91
C HIS A 66 -16.04 -23.16 1.45
N ASN A 67 -16.06 -22.15 0.60
CA ASN A 67 -15.70 -22.25 -0.81
C ASN A 67 -14.21 -21.91 -1.02
N TYR A 68 -13.34 -22.85 -0.65
CA TYR A 68 -11.89 -22.67 -0.76
C TYR A 68 -11.39 -22.50 -2.21
N LYS A 69 -12.09 -23.10 -3.20
CA LYS A 69 -11.74 -22.92 -4.62
C LYS A 69 -11.91 -21.45 -5.05
N LYS A 70 -13.02 -20.83 -4.62
CA LYS A 70 -13.30 -19.43 -4.89
C LYS A 70 -12.32 -18.53 -4.12
N ALA A 71 -12.02 -18.85 -2.86
CA ALA A 71 -11.05 -18.13 -2.05
C ALA A 71 -9.66 -18.13 -2.70
N ASN A 72 -9.16 -19.28 -3.18
CA ASN A 72 -7.88 -19.36 -3.90
C ASN A 72 -7.88 -18.52 -5.18
N LYS A 73 -8.98 -18.53 -5.94
CA LYS A 73 -9.13 -17.72 -7.14
C LYS A 73 -9.09 -16.23 -6.84
N ILE A 74 -9.75 -15.78 -5.75
CA ILE A 74 -9.73 -14.39 -5.28
C ILE A 74 -8.30 -14.00 -4.87
N ALA A 75 -7.62 -14.82 -4.07
CA ALA A 75 -6.26 -14.55 -3.62
C ALA A 75 -5.28 -14.41 -4.80
N SER A 76 -5.36 -15.29 -5.81
CA SER A 76 -4.51 -15.22 -7.01
C SER A 76 -4.81 -13.99 -7.87
N ASN A 77 -6.09 -13.58 -8.02
CA ASN A 77 -6.46 -12.35 -8.73
C ASN A 77 -6.02 -11.10 -7.97
N ALA A 78 -6.10 -11.11 -6.65
CA ALA A 78 -5.58 -10.03 -5.82
C ALA A 78 -4.05 -9.92 -5.94
N ALA A 79 -3.30 -11.02 -5.91
CA ALA A 79 -1.86 -11.02 -6.14
C ALA A 79 -1.49 -10.39 -7.49
N PHE A 80 -2.22 -10.76 -8.55
CA PHE A 80 -2.04 -10.14 -9.87
C PHE A 80 -2.29 -8.62 -9.84
N LEU A 81 -3.33 -8.17 -9.14
CA LEU A 81 -3.63 -6.75 -8.96
C LEU A 81 -2.50 -6.00 -8.24
N TYR A 82 -1.92 -6.59 -7.19
CA TYR A 82 -0.78 -6.00 -6.48
C TYR A 82 0.46 -5.90 -7.38
N VAL A 83 0.71 -6.89 -8.24
CA VAL A 83 1.80 -6.82 -9.23
C VAL A 83 1.53 -5.72 -10.26
N CYS A 84 0.30 -5.59 -10.77
CA CYS A 84 -0.06 -4.50 -11.67
C CYS A 84 0.11 -3.13 -11.00
N SER A 85 -0.34 -2.98 -9.76
CA SER A 85 -0.16 -1.76 -8.98
C SER A 85 1.32 -1.43 -8.79
N TYR A 86 2.17 -2.44 -8.51
CA TYR A 86 3.62 -2.24 -8.43
C TYR A 86 4.20 -1.68 -9.74
N ILE A 87 3.83 -2.26 -10.88
CA ILE A 87 4.32 -1.80 -12.19
C ILE A 87 3.90 -0.35 -12.44
N VAL A 88 2.67 0.02 -12.10
CA VAL A 88 2.20 1.40 -12.22
C VAL A 88 3.03 2.34 -11.33
N PHE A 89 3.23 2.03 -10.05
CA PHE A 89 4.03 2.88 -9.15
C PHE A 89 5.51 2.90 -9.52
N LEU A 90 6.06 1.82 -10.07
CA LEU A 90 7.41 1.80 -10.62
C LEU A 90 7.56 2.81 -11.77
N ILE A 91 6.62 2.83 -12.72
CA ILE A 91 6.61 3.79 -13.83
C ILE A 91 6.45 5.22 -13.31
N LEU A 92 5.52 5.44 -12.38
CA LEU A 92 5.30 6.74 -11.74
C LEU A 92 6.54 7.23 -10.99
N GLY A 93 7.28 6.33 -10.32
CA GLY A 93 8.54 6.63 -9.64
C GLY A 93 9.61 7.21 -10.56
N PHE A 94 9.67 6.73 -11.80
CA PHE A 94 10.60 7.26 -12.79
C PHE A 94 10.11 8.53 -13.51
N THR A 95 8.80 8.67 -13.73
CA THR A 95 8.23 9.70 -14.61
C THR A 95 7.69 10.90 -13.87
N ILE A 96 6.98 10.71 -12.74
CA ILE A 96 6.20 11.76 -12.09
C ILE A 96 6.96 12.46 -10.97
N VAL A 97 7.91 11.80 -10.30
CA VAL A 97 8.58 12.36 -9.12
C VAL A 97 9.27 13.69 -9.41
N LYS A 98 10.05 13.76 -10.49
CA LYS A 98 10.75 15.00 -10.88
C LYS A 98 9.80 16.16 -11.22
N PRO A 99 8.79 16.00 -12.12
CA PRO A 99 7.84 17.07 -12.42
C PRO A 99 6.99 17.45 -11.21
N PHE A 100 6.68 16.51 -10.31
CA PHE A 100 5.93 16.78 -9.09
C PHE A 100 6.67 17.77 -8.18
N TYR A 101 7.95 17.52 -7.84
CA TYR A 101 8.75 18.43 -7.02
C TYR A 101 8.97 19.78 -7.71
N LYS A 102 9.20 19.77 -9.02
CA LYS A 102 9.34 21.01 -9.80
C LYS A 102 8.06 21.87 -9.79
N SER A 103 6.89 21.23 -9.82
CA SER A 103 5.60 21.92 -9.73
C SER A 103 5.33 22.49 -8.33
N GLN A 104 5.76 21.78 -7.28
CA GLN A 104 5.53 22.20 -5.90
C GLN A 104 6.45 23.38 -5.46
N MET A 105 7.69 23.38 -5.90
CA MET A 105 8.70 24.30 -5.38
C MET A 105 9.13 25.38 -6.38
N GLY A 106 8.78 25.24 -7.67
CA GLY A 106 9.29 26.15 -8.70
C GLY A 106 10.82 26.10 -8.75
N ASN A 107 11.46 27.28 -8.58
CA ASN A 107 12.94 27.42 -8.55
C ASN A 107 13.48 27.75 -7.13
N ALA A 108 12.67 27.56 -6.08
CA ALA A 108 12.95 28.19 -4.77
C ALA A 108 14.10 27.55 -3.99
N ASP A 109 14.24 26.20 -3.99
CA ASP A 109 15.31 25.56 -3.20
C ASP A 109 15.72 24.21 -3.84
N MET A 110 16.90 24.24 -4.47
CA MET A 110 17.42 23.10 -5.23
C MET A 110 17.76 21.91 -4.34
N GLN A 111 18.16 22.17 -3.09
CA GLN A 111 18.55 21.13 -2.14
C GLN A 111 17.34 20.32 -1.65
N ILE A 112 16.21 20.99 -1.35
CA ILE A 112 14.96 20.34 -0.94
C ILE A 112 14.43 19.47 -2.08
N MET A 113 14.52 19.98 -3.32
CA MET A 113 14.10 19.25 -4.51
C MET A 113 14.94 17.98 -4.72
N GLU A 114 16.26 18.04 -4.55
CA GLU A 114 17.16 16.91 -4.70
C GLU A 114 16.86 15.82 -3.65
N TYR A 115 16.82 16.20 -2.37
CA TYR A 115 16.46 15.28 -1.29
C TYR A 115 15.08 14.62 -1.48
N GLY A 116 14.11 15.42 -1.91
CA GLY A 116 12.76 14.92 -2.13
C GLY A 116 12.67 13.94 -3.31
N ILE A 117 13.36 14.22 -4.42
CA ILE A 117 13.41 13.32 -5.57
C ILE A 117 14.08 12.01 -5.20
N GLU A 118 15.22 12.05 -4.51
CA GLU A 118 15.91 10.83 -4.07
C GLU A 118 15.07 9.98 -3.14
N TYR A 119 14.44 10.59 -2.13
CA TYR A 119 13.57 9.91 -1.17
C TYR A 119 12.38 9.26 -1.85
N LEU A 120 11.59 10.06 -2.56
CA LEU A 120 10.33 9.61 -3.12
C LEU A 120 10.53 8.61 -4.27
N SER A 121 11.54 8.82 -5.13
CA SER A 121 11.85 7.85 -6.19
C SER A 121 12.28 6.50 -5.60
N THR A 122 13.09 6.49 -4.54
CA THR A 122 13.49 5.26 -3.86
C THR A 122 12.26 4.53 -3.28
N VAL A 123 11.38 5.23 -2.55
CA VAL A 123 10.17 4.63 -1.97
C VAL A 123 9.23 4.09 -3.06
N MET A 124 9.03 4.81 -4.17
CA MET A 124 8.12 4.39 -5.23
C MET A 124 8.69 3.24 -6.07
N ILE A 125 9.97 3.28 -6.43
CA ILE A 125 10.63 2.23 -7.21
C ILE A 125 10.67 0.92 -6.42
N PHE A 126 10.96 0.98 -5.13
CA PHE A 126 11.01 -0.18 -4.25
C PHE A 126 9.71 -0.45 -3.49
N SER A 127 8.58 0.06 -3.98
CA SER A 127 7.26 -0.13 -3.35
C SER A 127 6.76 -1.58 -3.30
N PHE A 128 7.45 -2.52 -3.99
CA PHE A 128 7.10 -3.95 -3.96
C PHE A 128 7.08 -4.50 -2.53
N GLY A 129 7.97 -4.03 -1.64
CA GLY A 129 8.02 -4.42 -0.23
C GLY A 129 6.72 -4.10 0.49
N LEU A 130 6.25 -2.85 0.37
CA LEU A 130 4.99 -2.38 0.94
C LEU A 130 3.79 -3.15 0.40
N LEU A 131 3.72 -3.31 -0.92
CA LEU A 131 2.61 -3.98 -1.59
C LEU A 131 2.53 -5.46 -1.20
N ALA A 132 3.67 -6.16 -1.16
CA ALA A 132 3.75 -7.55 -0.72
C ALA A 132 3.41 -7.71 0.76
N GLN A 133 3.90 -6.81 1.63
CA GLN A 133 3.57 -6.77 3.05
C GLN A 133 2.06 -6.70 3.24
N ILE A 134 1.40 -5.68 2.66
CA ILE A 134 -0.05 -5.48 2.80
C ILE A 134 -0.81 -6.68 2.26
N PHE A 135 -0.42 -7.23 1.12
CA PHE A 135 -1.05 -8.42 0.54
C PHE A 135 -1.03 -9.61 1.51
N PHE A 136 0.13 -9.98 2.04
CA PHE A 136 0.26 -11.11 2.96
C PHE A 136 -0.43 -10.85 4.30
N GLU A 137 -0.39 -9.64 4.82
CA GLU A 137 -1.11 -9.26 6.04
C GLU A 137 -2.63 -9.39 5.88
N ARG A 138 -3.17 -9.03 4.72
CA ARG A 138 -4.60 -9.19 4.43
C ARG A 138 -5.00 -10.64 4.28
N LEU A 139 -4.15 -11.51 3.74
CA LEU A 139 -4.39 -12.96 3.74
C LEU A 139 -4.45 -13.53 5.16
N LEU A 140 -3.54 -13.13 6.05
CA LEU A 140 -3.56 -13.53 7.47
C LEU A 140 -4.80 -13.02 8.19
N THR A 141 -5.20 -11.79 7.91
CA THR A 141 -6.36 -11.16 8.55
C THR A 141 -7.67 -11.81 8.11
N SER A 142 -7.80 -12.15 6.82
CA SER A 142 -9.01 -12.81 6.28
C SER A 142 -9.25 -14.20 6.85
N THR A 143 -8.18 -14.90 7.26
CA THR A 143 -8.24 -16.21 7.92
C THR A 143 -8.28 -16.13 9.46
N GLY A 144 -8.47 -14.91 10.01
CA GLY A 144 -8.58 -14.69 11.46
C GLY A 144 -7.26 -14.68 12.22
N ARG A 145 -6.12 -14.77 11.53
CA ARG A 145 -4.77 -14.88 12.12
C ARG A 145 -4.11 -13.52 12.31
N THR A 146 -4.83 -12.59 12.92
CA THR A 146 -4.42 -11.18 13.09
C THR A 146 -3.16 -11.01 13.95
N ILE A 147 -2.85 -11.96 14.84
CA ILE A 147 -1.63 -11.94 15.68
C ILE A 147 -0.38 -12.02 14.80
N PHE A 148 -0.38 -12.87 13.78
CA PHE A 148 0.77 -13.00 12.87
C PHE A 148 0.93 -11.76 11.97
N SER A 149 -0.18 -11.12 11.58
CA SER A 149 -0.15 -9.83 10.89
C SER A 149 0.48 -8.74 11.76
N MET A 150 0.09 -8.67 13.03
CA MET A 150 0.71 -7.75 14.01
C MET A 150 2.21 -8.04 14.18
N THR A 151 2.60 -9.31 14.30
CA THR A 151 4.01 -9.68 14.46
C THR A 151 4.85 -9.27 13.26
N SER A 152 4.33 -9.43 12.03
CA SER A 152 5.05 -9.00 10.82
C SER A 152 5.27 -7.49 10.79
N GLN A 153 4.26 -6.70 11.15
CA GLN A 153 4.37 -5.24 11.25
C GLN A 153 5.36 -4.80 12.32
N LEU A 154 5.34 -5.46 13.50
CA LEU A 154 6.32 -5.22 14.56
C LEU A 154 7.75 -5.48 14.08
N CYS A 155 8.00 -6.62 13.43
CA CYS A 155 9.33 -6.94 12.89
C CYS A 155 9.80 -5.88 11.88
N GLY A 156 8.92 -5.43 10.99
CA GLY A 156 9.24 -4.38 10.03
C GLY A 156 9.55 -3.04 10.70
N ALA A 157 8.72 -2.62 11.65
CA ALA A 157 8.90 -1.37 12.38
C ALA A 157 10.20 -1.37 13.21
N ILE A 158 10.50 -2.45 13.92
CA ILE A 158 11.75 -2.58 14.70
C ILE A 158 12.96 -2.54 13.76
N THR A 159 12.89 -3.23 12.63
CA THR A 159 13.96 -3.21 11.62
C THR A 159 14.20 -1.79 11.09
N ASN A 160 13.14 -1.05 10.76
CA ASN A 160 13.24 0.32 10.30
C ASN A 160 13.87 1.23 11.38
N ILE A 161 13.35 1.22 12.61
CA ILE A 161 13.87 2.03 13.74
C ILE A 161 15.37 1.78 13.99
N ILE A 162 15.85 0.55 13.82
CA ILE A 162 17.26 0.19 13.98
C ILE A 162 18.08 0.68 12.78
N LEU A 163 17.57 0.54 11.57
CA LEU A 163 18.29 0.87 10.34
C LEU A 163 18.33 2.38 10.06
N ASP A 164 17.31 3.14 10.47
CA ASP A 164 17.26 4.59 10.26
C ASP A 164 18.52 5.29 10.73
N PRO A 165 18.95 5.22 12.02
CA PRO A 165 20.14 5.90 12.47
C PRO A 165 21.42 5.35 11.81
N ILE A 166 21.44 4.06 11.47
CA ILE A 166 22.61 3.43 10.82
C ILE A 166 22.80 3.99 9.41
N MET A 167 21.73 4.09 8.63
CA MET A 167 21.81 4.48 7.22
C MET A 167 21.81 6.02 7.05
N ILE A 168 21.07 6.74 7.89
CA ILE A 168 21.01 8.21 7.84
C ILE A 168 22.37 8.82 8.24
N PHE A 169 22.93 8.38 9.36
CA PHE A 169 24.15 8.98 9.93
C PHE A 169 25.44 8.23 9.56
N GLY A 170 25.33 7.05 8.92
CA GLY A 170 26.51 6.25 8.53
C GLY A 170 27.17 5.54 9.71
N LEU A 171 26.39 4.99 10.63
CA LEU A 171 26.92 4.24 11.77
C LEU A 171 27.35 2.82 11.34
N LEU A 172 28.16 2.16 12.17
CA LEU A 172 28.62 0.77 11.96
C LEU A 172 29.35 0.52 10.63
N GLY A 173 29.98 1.55 10.05
CA GLY A 173 30.72 1.43 8.79
C GLY A 173 29.87 1.53 7.52
N CYS A 174 28.59 1.81 7.64
CA CYS A 174 27.73 2.12 6.49
C CYS A 174 28.04 3.52 5.94
N PRO A 175 27.92 3.75 4.63
CA PRO A 175 28.05 5.11 4.07
C PRO A 175 26.91 6.00 4.60
N ARG A 176 27.23 7.26 4.87
CA ARG A 176 26.23 8.25 5.27
C ARG A 176 25.33 8.60 4.08
N MET A 177 24.11 8.09 4.08
CA MET A 177 23.17 8.24 2.97
C MET A 177 22.16 9.37 3.16
N GLY A 178 22.09 9.98 4.36
CA GLY A 178 21.16 11.08 4.64
C GLY A 178 19.69 10.67 4.41
N VAL A 179 18.96 11.49 3.63
CA VAL A 179 17.52 11.30 3.37
C VAL A 179 17.25 10.01 2.57
N THR A 180 18.13 9.66 1.64
CA THR A 180 18.05 8.40 0.89
C THR A 180 18.18 7.21 1.83
N GLY A 181 18.99 7.33 2.90
CA GLY A 181 19.13 6.31 3.94
C GLY A 181 17.83 6.02 4.66
N ALA A 182 17.03 7.04 5.01
CA ALA A 182 15.70 6.87 5.58
C ALA A 182 14.75 6.11 4.62
N ALA A 183 14.75 6.47 3.33
CA ALA A 183 13.96 5.77 2.32
C ALA A 183 14.34 4.28 2.21
N VAL A 184 15.64 3.98 2.17
CA VAL A 184 16.15 2.60 2.08
C VAL A 184 15.83 1.80 3.34
N ALA A 185 15.99 2.38 4.53
CA ALA A 185 15.63 1.73 5.80
C ALA A 185 14.14 1.39 5.86
N THR A 186 13.27 2.31 5.40
CA THR A 186 11.82 2.07 5.28
C THR A 186 11.52 0.91 4.33
N VAL A 187 12.13 0.89 3.16
CA VAL A 187 11.96 -0.21 2.17
C VAL A 187 12.42 -1.55 2.75
N ILE A 188 13.57 -1.59 3.41
CA ILE A 188 14.08 -2.83 4.03
C ILE A 188 13.13 -3.30 5.13
N GLY A 189 12.63 -2.39 5.98
CA GLY A 189 11.64 -2.71 7.01
C GLY A 189 10.37 -3.34 6.41
N GLN A 190 9.86 -2.77 5.33
CA GLN A 190 8.70 -3.30 4.60
C GLN A 190 8.99 -4.68 3.97
N CYS A 191 10.19 -4.88 3.40
CA CYS A 191 10.59 -6.18 2.86
C CYS A 191 10.68 -7.25 3.96
N VAL A 192 11.25 -6.92 5.12
CA VAL A 192 11.32 -7.84 6.28
C VAL A 192 9.91 -8.20 6.75
N ALA A 193 9.02 -7.21 6.88
CA ALA A 193 7.62 -7.45 7.22
C ALA A 193 6.93 -8.36 6.18
N ALA A 194 7.16 -8.14 4.89
CA ALA A 194 6.62 -8.97 3.81
C ALA A 194 7.12 -10.42 3.89
N ILE A 195 8.42 -10.62 4.17
CA ILE A 195 9.02 -11.96 4.32
C ILE A 195 8.43 -12.67 5.55
N VAL A 196 8.31 -11.98 6.68
CA VAL A 196 7.73 -12.55 7.91
C VAL A 196 6.26 -12.90 7.68
N ALA A 197 5.46 -11.99 7.10
CA ALA A 197 4.05 -12.23 6.78
C ALA A 197 3.88 -13.39 5.78
N GLY A 198 4.71 -13.44 4.73
CA GLY A 198 4.72 -14.53 3.75
C GLY A 198 5.07 -15.88 4.37
N THR A 199 6.07 -15.93 5.25
CA THR A 199 6.48 -17.13 5.98
C THR A 199 5.36 -17.60 6.92
N CYS A 200 4.71 -16.68 7.64
CA CYS A 200 3.56 -17.00 8.49
C CYS A 200 2.38 -17.52 7.66
N ASN A 201 2.12 -16.94 6.50
CA ASN A 201 1.10 -17.46 5.57
C ASN A 201 1.43 -18.88 5.13
N HIS A 202 2.66 -19.14 4.72
CA HIS A 202 3.07 -20.47 4.26
C HIS A 202 2.95 -21.53 5.37
N LYS A 203 3.36 -21.20 6.61
CA LYS A 203 3.36 -22.16 7.73
C LYS A 203 1.98 -22.37 8.36
N PHE A 204 1.19 -21.33 8.48
CA PHE A 204 -0.03 -21.36 9.29
C PHE A 204 -1.31 -21.22 8.48
N ASN A 205 -1.28 -20.70 7.25
CA ASN A 205 -2.47 -20.51 6.45
C ASN A 205 -2.64 -21.66 5.46
N HIS A 206 -3.28 -22.74 5.90
CA HIS A 206 -3.55 -23.91 5.06
C HIS A 206 -4.86 -23.78 4.24
N GLU A 207 -5.64 -22.75 4.52
CA GLU A 207 -6.97 -22.54 3.92
C GLU A 207 -6.88 -21.90 2.53
N ILE A 208 -5.85 -21.07 2.31
CA ILE A 208 -5.64 -20.36 1.04
C ILE A 208 -4.35 -20.85 0.41
N LYS A 209 -4.47 -21.41 -0.80
CA LYS A 209 -3.34 -21.83 -1.63
C LYS A 209 -3.26 -20.92 -2.85
N LEU A 210 -2.15 -20.21 -2.99
CA LEU A 210 -1.86 -19.43 -4.19
C LEU A 210 -1.48 -20.39 -5.32
N ASP A 211 -2.35 -20.54 -6.29
CA ASP A 211 -2.10 -21.36 -7.49
C ASP A 211 -1.95 -20.46 -8.71
N PHE A 212 -0.70 -20.31 -9.17
CA PHE A 212 -0.37 -19.53 -10.37
C PHE A 212 -0.28 -20.41 -11.63
N HIS A 213 -0.35 -21.74 -11.52
CA HIS A 213 -0.09 -22.64 -12.65
C HIS A 213 -1.18 -22.62 -13.73
N ARG A 214 -2.43 -22.26 -13.37
CA ARG A 214 -3.58 -22.09 -14.27
C ARG A 214 -4.27 -20.75 -14.07
N PHE A 215 -3.47 -19.75 -13.70
CA PHE A 215 -4.02 -18.43 -13.44
C PHE A 215 -4.61 -17.82 -14.72
N ARG A 216 -5.87 -17.39 -14.62
CA ARG A 216 -6.52 -16.53 -15.61
C ARG A 216 -7.12 -15.34 -14.87
N PRO A 217 -6.73 -14.10 -15.25
CA PRO A 217 -7.33 -12.90 -14.64
C PRO A 217 -8.83 -12.92 -14.90
N ASP A 218 -9.61 -12.80 -13.82
CA ASP A 218 -11.07 -12.74 -13.87
C ASP A 218 -11.52 -11.30 -13.64
N ALA A 219 -11.96 -10.64 -14.72
CA ALA A 219 -12.39 -9.25 -14.68
C ALA A 219 -13.55 -9.00 -13.69
N HIS A 220 -14.41 -9.99 -13.45
CA HIS A 220 -15.50 -9.89 -12.49
C HIS A 220 -14.97 -9.86 -11.04
N ILE A 221 -14.01 -10.71 -10.71
CA ILE A 221 -13.40 -10.73 -9.37
C ILE A 221 -12.61 -9.43 -9.16
N ILE A 222 -11.82 -9.01 -10.14
CA ILE A 222 -11.04 -7.78 -10.11
C ILE A 222 -11.97 -6.57 -9.90
N GLY A 223 -13.03 -6.45 -10.71
CA GLY A 223 -14.03 -5.40 -10.59
C GLY A 223 -14.73 -5.40 -9.23
N THR A 224 -15.00 -6.58 -8.67
CA THR A 224 -15.62 -6.69 -7.35
C THR A 224 -14.67 -6.28 -6.23
N ILE A 225 -13.37 -6.59 -6.32
CA ILE A 225 -12.35 -6.12 -5.35
C ILE A 225 -12.33 -4.59 -5.33
N TYR A 226 -12.29 -3.93 -6.50
CA TYR A 226 -12.33 -2.48 -6.60
C TYR A 226 -13.65 -1.89 -6.11
N TYR A 227 -14.79 -2.51 -6.43
CA TYR A 227 -16.09 -2.07 -5.94
C TYR A 227 -16.13 -2.02 -4.41
N TYR A 228 -15.70 -3.08 -3.73
CA TYR A 228 -15.65 -3.09 -2.27
C TYR A 228 -14.64 -2.08 -1.70
N ALA A 229 -13.52 -1.87 -2.37
CA ALA A 229 -12.54 -0.85 -1.98
C ALA A 229 -13.15 0.56 -2.03
N VAL A 230 -13.83 0.89 -3.14
CA VAL A 230 -14.47 2.19 -3.35
C VAL A 230 -15.70 2.37 -2.43
N TYR A 231 -16.55 1.35 -2.33
CA TYR A 231 -17.73 1.39 -1.45
C TYR A 231 -17.33 1.66 0.01
N ARG A 232 -16.36 0.92 0.53
CA ARG A 232 -15.85 1.13 1.89
C ARG A 232 -15.29 2.54 2.06
N PHE A 233 -14.56 3.00 1.09
CA PHE A 233 -13.99 4.33 1.06
C PHE A 233 -15.07 5.44 1.07
N CYS A 234 -16.08 5.33 0.22
CA CYS A 234 -17.20 6.27 0.19
C CYS A 234 -18.01 6.23 1.50
N HIS A 235 -18.22 5.05 2.05
CA HIS A 235 -18.91 4.87 3.33
C HIS A 235 -18.14 5.54 4.47
N ASP A 236 -16.83 5.34 4.55
CA ASP A 236 -16.00 5.96 5.59
C ASP A 236 -15.94 7.50 5.43
N LEU A 237 -16.04 8.03 4.19
CA LEU A 237 -16.17 9.47 3.92
C LEU A 237 -17.48 10.06 4.42
N LEU A 238 -18.58 9.38 4.20
CA LEU A 238 -19.92 9.87 4.57
C LEU A 238 -20.17 9.86 6.09
N HIS A 239 -19.48 8.95 6.81
CA HIS A 239 -19.62 8.81 8.26
C HIS A 239 -18.60 9.61 9.08
N GLU A 240 -17.56 10.19 8.45
CA GLU A 240 -16.54 10.97 9.15
C GLU A 240 -16.94 12.46 9.24
N GLN A 241 -17.67 12.84 10.31
CA GLN A 241 -18.15 14.21 10.56
C GLN A 241 -17.08 15.20 11.05
N ASN A 242 -15.79 14.99 10.81
CA ASN A 242 -14.74 15.85 11.33
C ASN A 242 -14.16 16.79 10.26
N PRO A 243 -14.55 18.11 10.24
CA PRO A 243 -14.26 19.03 9.11
C PRO A 243 -12.78 19.40 8.94
N HIS A 244 -11.95 19.28 9.98
CA HIS A 244 -10.54 19.68 9.92
C HIS A 244 -9.60 18.64 9.26
N ARG A 245 -9.99 17.39 9.15
CA ARG A 245 -9.28 16.36 8.40
C ARG A 245 -9.67 16.31 6.93
N PHE A 246 -10.77 16.93 6.59
CA PHE A 246 -11.40 16.84 5.26
C PHE A 246 -10.51 17.39 4.12
N LEU A 247 -9.81 18.50 4.31
CA LEU A 247 -9.04 19.16 3.26
C LEU A 247 -7.77 18.41 2.84
N PHE A 248 -7.05 17.82 3.78
CA PHE A 248 -5.79 17.13 3.51
C PHE A 248 -5.97 15.72 2.92
N TYR A 249 -7.04 15.02 3.37
CA TYR A 249 -7.43 13.72 2.83
C TYR A 249 -8.23 13.80 1.52
N SER A 250 -8.91 14.91 1.25
CA SER A 250 -9.77 15.07 0.06
C SER A 250 -9.01 14.95 -1.26
N TYR A 251 -7.82 15.49 -1.39
CA TYR A 251 -7.09 15.50 -2.66
C TYR A 251 -6.63 14.11 -3.09
N SER A 252 -6.04 13.33 -2.20
CA SER A 252 -5.63 11.95 -2.51
C SER A 252 -6.82 11.01 -2.66
N ARG A 253 -7.92 11.30 -1.97
CA ARG A 253 -9.16 10.53 -2.00
C ARG A 253 -9.96 10.75 -3.29
N ILE A 254 -10.12 11.99 -3.76
CA ILE A 254 -10.85 12.32 -5.00
C ILE A 254 -10.19 11.65 -6.21
N TRP A 255 -8.86 11.56 -6.24
CA TRP A 255 -8.14 10.93 -7.35
C TRP A 255 -8.33 9.40 -7.38
N CYS A 256 -8.35 8.73 -6.22
CA CYS A 256 -8.71 7.31 -6.13
C CYS A 256 -10.16 7.03 -6.57
N ILE A 257 -11.10 7.94 -6.27
CA ILE A 257 -12.50 7.83 -6.70
C ILE A 257 -12.62 8.00 -8.21
N LEU A 258 -11.92 8.96 -8.81
CA LEU A 258 -11.94 9.19 -10.25
C LEU A 258 -11.38 8.00 -11.03
N GLN A 259 -10.25 7.42 -10.62
CA GLN A 259 -9.72 6.22 -11.26
C GLN A 259 -10.64 5.00 -11.09
N ALA A 260 -11.22 4.82 -9.90
CA ALA A 260 -12.13 3.72 -9.65
C ALA A 260 -13.45 3.88 -10.42
N SER A 261 -13.97 5.12 -10.59
CA SER A 261 -15.19 5.37 -11.34
C SER A 261 -15.03 5.13 -12.84
N GLU A 262 -13.90 5.49 -13.44
CA GLU A 262 -13.61 5.18 -14.85
C GLU A 262 -13.52 3.69 -15.11
N PHE A 263 -12.88 2.93 -14.19
CA PHE A 263 -12.75 1.48 -14.33
C PHE A 263 -14.10 0.77 -14.11
N LEU A 264 -14.93 1.25 -13.17
CA LEU A 264 -16.29 0.73 -12.95
C LEU A 264 -17.21 1.04 -14.11
N LEU A 265 -17.09 2.22 -14.71
CA LEU A 265 -17.85 2.60 -15.91
C LEU A 265 -17.50 1.66 -17.07
N TYR A 266 -16.21 1.38 -17.27
CA TYR A 266 -15.74 0.47 -18.32
C TYR A 266 -16.17 -0.97 -18.09
N ALA A 267 -16.14 -1.46 -16.85
CA ALA A 267 -16.60 -2.80 -16.48
C ALA A 267 -18.13 -2.92 -16.59
N SER A 268 -18.88 -1.88 -16.21
CA SER A 268 -20.34 -1.83 -16.33
C SER A 268 -20.79 -1.82 -17.81
N ILE A 269 -20.19 -0.99 -18.65
CA ILE A 269 -20.49 -0.94 -20.09
C ILE A 269 -20.19 -2.27 -20.76
N ARG A 270 -19.12 -2.96 -20.37
CA ARG A 270 -18.76 -4.27 -20.93
C ARG A 270 -19.65 -5.40 -20.44
N SER A 271 -20.19 -5.31 -19.22
CA SER A 271 -21.18 -6.27 -18.72
C SER A 271 -22.55 -6.09 -19.42
N GLU A 272 -22.99 -4.86 -19.65
CA GLU A 272 -24.21 -4.56 -20.40
C GLU A 272 -24.11 -5.01 -21.87
N GLN A 273 -22.97 -4.83 -22.52
CA GLN A 273 -22.74 -5.34 -23.88
C GLN A 273 -22.78 -6.87 -23.94
N ARG A 274 -22.30 -7.59 -22.91
CA ARG A 274 -22.46 -9.05 -22.83
C ARG A 274 -23.89 -9.47 -22.58
N TYR A 275 -24.65 -8.78 -21.73
CA TYR A 275 -26.06 -9.08 -21.49
C TYR A 275 -26.90 -8.88 -22.77
N ASN A 276 -26.70 -7.79 -23.50
CA ASN A 276 -27.41 -7.55 -24.76
C ASN A 276 -27.06 -8.54 -25.87
N THR A 277 -25.87 -9.13 -25.87
CA THR A 277 -25.48 -10.17 -26.84
C THR A 277 -26.13 -11.53 -26.54
N TYR A 278 -26.52 -11.80 -25.28
CA TYR A 278 -27.22 -13.04 -24.90
C TYR A 278 -28.76 -12.99 -25.08
N TYR A 279 -29.34 -11.80 -25.21
CA TYR A 279 -30.78 -11.63 -25.43
C TYR A 279 -31.16 -11.35 -26.89
N CYS A 280 -30.19 -11.24 -27.81
CA CYS A 280 -30.42 -11.10 -29.26
C CYS A 280 -30.07 -12.36 -30.05
N LEU A 281 -29.93 -13.52 -29.41
CA LEU A 281 -29.91 -14.86 -29.97
C LEU A 281 -31.05 -15.68 -29.37
#